data_a9e6812435d10e63bf7818d23a39baff
#
_entry.id   a9e6812435d10e63bf7818d23a39baff
#
_cell.length_a   1.000
_cell.length_b   1.000
_cell.length_c   1.000
_cell.angle_alpha   90.00
_cell.angle_beta   90.00
_cell.angle_gamma   90.00
#
_symmetry.space_group_name_H-M   'P 1'
#
loop_
_entity.id
_entity.type
_entity.pdbx_description
1 polymer ?
#
loop_
_entity_poly.entity_id
_entity_poly.type
_entity_poly.pdbx_seq_one_letter_code
_entity_poly.pdbx_strand_id
1 'polypeptide(L)'
;MIKNFTILGERCSVTNYLEELIKTNFNIDITWKYGWKHFFGFYNFQKNQEEDETLFIGIVRHPIYWIDSFFREQHHIPNKPKNLDSFLFNEFYSIDEKNNNEIIKNDFNYITGKKYKNIFELRFLKNSYLINTMPNNVKNYILINYENLRDNTNNVLSIIEQRFSLIKKFEIYKNIDYYKNYKNKKYNNKKIQIPIKYQIICSLNLNKIQEAKLGYNINVQI
;
A
#
# COMPACT_ATOMS: atom_id res chain seq x y z
N MET A 1 -19.89 7.93 13.89
CA MET A 1 -20.09 7.77 12.42
C MET A 1 -18.79 8.11 11.73
N ILE A 2 -18.38 7.31 10.74
CA ILE A 2 -17.16 7.58 9.94
C ILE A 2 -17.40 8.82 9.07
N LYS A 3 -16.49 9.78 9.12
CA LYS A 3 -16.50 11.03 8.34
C LYS A 3 -15.37 11.08 7.33
N ASN A 4 -14.23 10.48 7.69
CA ASN A 4 -13.02 10.53 6.90
C ASN A 4 -12.45 9.14 6.66
N PHE A 5 -11.57 9.03 5.67
CA PHE A 5 -10.74 7.85 5.50
C PHE A 5 -9.28 8.22 5.16
N THR A 6 -8.37 7.34 5.47
CA THR A 6 -6.98 7.40 5.03
C THR A 6 -6.53 6.04 4.49
N ILE A 7 -5.58 6.05 3.56
CA ILE A 7 -5.06 4.84 2.94
C ILE A 7 -3.58 4.73 3.27
N LEU A 8 -3.17 3.55 3.73
CA LEU A 8 -1.80 3.20 4.04
C LEU A 8 -1.38 2.00 3.19
N GLY A 9 -0.40 2.17 2.35
CA GLY A 9 0.09 1.11 1.48
C GLY A 9 1.33 1.55 0.73
N GLU A 10 2.27 0.62 0.52
CA GLU A 10 3.50 0.95 -0.16
C GLU A 10 3.26 1.34 -1.63
N ARG A 11 4.20 2.06 -2.23
CA ARG A 11 4.16 2.42 -3.66
C ARG A 11 3.86 1.18 -4.51
N CYS A 12 3.18 1.39 -5.60
CA CYS A 12 2.76 0.30 -6.51
C CYS A 12 1.79 -0.74 -5.92
N SER A 13 1.19 -0.47 -4.75
CA SER A 13 0.10 -1.27 -4.16
C SER A 13 -1.29 -0.74 -4.48
N VAL A 14 -1.43 0.09 -5.53
CA VAL A 14 -2.72 0.54 -6.09
C VAL A 14 -3.52 1.50 -5.18
N THR A 15 -2.83 2.19 -4.28
CA THR A 15 -3.45 3.15 -3.35
C THR A 15 -4.27 4.24 -4.03
N ASN A 16 -3.83 4.73 -5.22
CA ASN A 16 -4.59 5.77 -5.95
C ASN A 16 -5.93 5.25 -6.49
N TYR A 17 -5.95 4.00 -6.99
CA TYR A 17 -7.19 3.36 -7.45
C TYR A 17 -8.16 3.17 -6.29
N LEU A 18 -7.69 2.65 -5.17
CA LEU A 18 -8.50 2.47 -3.98
C LEU A 18 -9.06 3.81 -3.45
N GLU A 19 -8.25 4.86 -3.45
CA GLU A 19 -8.68 6.21 -3.07
C GLU A 19 -9.87 6.69 -3.92
N GLU A 20 -9.74 6.62 -5.25
CA GLU A 20 -10.81 7.04 -6.14
C GLU A 20 -12.05 6.14 -6.02
N LEU A 21 -11.85 4.83 -5.82
CA LEU A 21 -12.93 3.88 -5.64
C LEU A 21 -13.76 4.18 -4.39
N ILE A 22 -13.11 4.48 -3.26
CA ILE A 22 -13.80 4.85 -2.01
C ILE A 22 -14.51 6.19 -2.17
N LYS A 23 -13.84 7.22 -2.69
CA LYS A 23 -14.44 8.53 -2.95
C LYS A 23 -15.66 8.46 -3.87
N THR A 24 -15.60 7.60 -4.88
CA THR A 24 -16.70 7.44 -5.83
C THR A 24 -17.92 6.82 -5.17
N ASN A 25 -17.74 5.85 -4.29
CA ASN A 25 -18.84 5.02 -3.79
C ASN A 25 -19.40 5.45 -2.43
N PHE A 26 -18.62 6.13 -1.59
CA PHE A 26 -19.03 6.45 -0.22
C PHE A 26 -18.98 7.94 0.10
N ASN A 27 -19.82 8.36 1.04
CA ASN A 27 -19.97 9.74 1.47
C ASN A 27 -19.00 10.10 2.60
N ILE A 28 -17.71 9.89 2.35
CA ILE A 28 -16.59 10.17 3.28
C ILE A 28 -15.44 10.82 2.53
N ASP A 29 -14.66 11.67 3.23
CA ASP A 29 -13.57 12.44 2.65
C ASP A 29 -12.21 11.83 2.98
N ILE A 30 -11.22 12.01 2.07
CA ILE A 30 -9.85 11.59 2.35
C ILE A 30 -9.17 12.57 3.30
N THR A 31 -8.41 12.04 4.26
CA THR A 31 -7.53 12.83 5.12
C THR A 31 -6.08 12.36 5.04
N TRP A 32 -5.14 13.31 5.09
CA TRP A 32 -3.69 13.07 5.11
C TRP A 32 -3.07 13.38 6.48
N LYS A 33 -3.89 13.62 7.48
CA LYS A 33 -3.44 13.95 8.84
C LYS A 33 -2.52 12.89 9.44
N TYR A 34 -2.75 11.63 9.11
CA TYR A 34 -2.01 10.48 9.65
C TYR A 34 -0.77 10.10 8.85
N GLY A 35 -0.32 10.97 7.97
CA GLY A 35 0.81 10.79 7.07
C GLY A 35 0.40 10.54 5.63
N TRP A 36 1.39 10.64 4.75
CA TRP A 36 1.20 10.31 3.35
C TRP A 36 1.06 8.80 3.17
N LYS A 37 0.20 8.38 2.26
CA LYS A 37 -0.17 6.96 2.03
C LYS A 37 0.98 5.98 1.91
N HIS A 38 2.16 6.43 1.49
CA HIS A 38 3.36 5.60 1.35
C HIS A 38 4.37 5.81 2.49
N PHE A 39 4.29 6.94 3.18
CA PHE A 39 5.25 7.35 4.21
C PHE A 39 4.56 7.32 5.58
N PHE A 40 4.30 6.11 6.07
CA PHE A 40 3.59 5.86 7.31
C PHE A 40 4.48 5.12 8.33
N GLY A 41 4.04 5.11 9.57
CA GLY A 41 4.75 4.48 10.69
C GLY A 41 5.23 5.46 11.76
N PHE A 42 5.12 6.77 11.51
CA PHE A 42 5.62 7.82 12.39
C PHE A 42 4.52 8.59 13.14
N TYR A 43 3.25 8.33 12.84
CA TYR A 43 2.15 8.99 13.53
C TYR A 43 1.96 8.36 14.92
N ASN A 44 1.82 9.24 15.94
CA ASN A 44 1.53 8.82 17.30
C ASN A 44 0.02 8.94 17.56
N PHE A 45 -0.67 7.83 17.60
CA PHE A 45 -2.12 7.77 17.81
C PHE A 45 -2.50 8.19 19.23
N GLN A 46 -3.49 9.09 19.33
CA GLN A 46 -3.94 9.69 20.59
C GLN A 46 -5.26 9.07 21.10
N LYS A 47 -5.88 8.16 20.33
CA LYS A 47 -7.18 7.54 20.63
C LYS A 47 -8.27 8.60 20.92
N ASN A 48 -8.36 9.59 20.06
CA ASN A 48 -9.30 10.69 20.14
C ASN A 48 -10.50 10.50 19.21
N GLN A 49 -11.51 11.38 19.33
CA GLN A 49 -12.74 11.32 18.53
C GLN A 49 -12.48 11.36 17.01
N GLU A 50 -11.51 12.14 16.55
CA GLU A 50 -11.22 12.25 15.13
C GLU A 50 -10.65 10.95 14.56
N GLU A 51 -9.81 10.24 15.32
CA GLU A 51 -9.33 8.90 14.97
C GLU A 51 -10.49 7.90 14.94
N ASP A 52 -11.44 8.01 15.89
CA ASP A 52 -12.65 7.17 15.94
C ASP A 52 -13.66 7.48 14.81
N GLU A 53 -13.58 8.66 14.21
CA GLU A 53 -14.38 9.06 13.05
C GLU A 53 -13.65 8.84 11.72
N THR A 54 -12.44 8.26 11.74
CA THR A 54 -11.62 7.98 10.56
C THR A 54 -11.55 6.47 10.28
N LEU A 55 -11.81 6.09 9.03
CA LEU A 55 -11.57 4.74 8.52
C LEU A 55 -10.12 4.64 8.00
N PHE A 56 -9.35 3.77 8.59
CA PHE A 56 -7.98 3.45 8.17
C PHE A 56 -7.99 2.22 7.26
N ILE A 57 -7.51 2.36 6.03
CA ILE A 57 -7.49 1.29 5.05
C ILE A 57 -6.04 0.95 4.72
N GLY A 58 -5.57 -0.21 5.17
CA GLY A 58 -4.30 -0.78 4.72
C GLY A 58 -4.49 -1.49 3.38
N ILE A 59 -3.53 -1.37 2.46
CA ILE A 59 -3.53 -2.14 1.23
C ILE A 59 -2.16 -2.73 0.94
N VAL A 60 -2.15 -4.02 0.63
CA VAL A 60 -0.97 -4.80 0.27
C VAL A 60 -1.16 -5.47 -1.09
N ARG A 61 -0.04 -5.84 -1.72
CA ARG A 61 -0.01 -6.51 -3.01
C ARG A 61 0.92 -7.71 -2.95
N HIS A 62 0.63 -8.74 -3.74
CA HIS A 62 1.51 -9.93 -3.84
C HIS A 62 2.97 -9.51 -4.05
N PRO A 63 3.92 -10.04 -3.24
CA PRO A 63 5.28 -9.51 -3.16
C PRO A 63 6.01 -9.47 -4.50
N ILE A 64 5.91 -10.52 -5.30
CA ILE A 64 6.59 -10.58 -6.60
C ILE A 64 5.99 -9.58 -7.58
N TYR A 65 4.66 -9.45 -7.64
CA TYR A 65 3.99 -8.46 -8.49
C TYR A 65 4.26 -7.02 -8.02
N TRP A 66 4.40 -6.82 -6.71
CA TRP A 66 4.77 -5.53 -6.14
C TRP A 66 6.20 -5.15 -6.51
N ILE A 67 7.18 -6.05 -6.33
CA ILE A 67 8.58 -5.83 -6.69
C ILE A 67 8.71 -5.51 -8.19
N ASP A 68 8.08 -6.30 -9.07
CA ASP A 68 8.06 -6.06 -10.52
C ASP A 68 7.52 -4.67 -10.86
N SER A 69 6.37 -4.32 -10.28
CA SER A 69 5.75 -3.03 -10.53
C SER A 69 6.58 -1.87 -9.99
N PHE A 70 7.20 -2.04 -8.82
CA PHE A 70 7.99 -0.99 -8.20
C PHE A 70 9.34 -0.79 -8.89
N PHE A 71 9.96 -1.85 -9.39
CA PHE A 71 11.15 -1.76 -10.23
C PHE A 71 10.89 -1.03 -11.56
N ARG A 72 9.71 -1.21 -12.15
CA ARG A 72 9.33 -0.48 -13.38
C ARG A 72 8.93 0.97 -13.15
N GLU A 73 8.33 1.27 -12.00
CA GLU A 73 7.74 2.58 -11.68
C GLU A 73 8.47 3.21 -10.46
N GLN A 74 9.75 3.39 -10.54
CA GLN A 74 10.67 3.79 -9.47
C GLN A 74 10.40 5.22 -8.92
N HIS A 75 9.19 5.45 -8.41
CA HIS A 75 8.82 6.73 -7.81
C HIS A 75 9.54 6.97 -6.48
N HIS A 76 10.05 8.18 -6.30
CA HIS A 76 10.75 8.62 -5.08
C HIS A 76 12.02 7.82 -4.76
N ILE A 77 12.61 7.10 -5.71
CA ILE A 77 13.86 6.35 -5.50
C ILE A 77 15.04 7.18 -6.00
N PRO A 78 16.06 7.42 -5.16
CA PRO A 78 17.28 8.09 -5.60
C PRO A 78 18.04 7.23 -6.63
N ASN A 79 18.68 7.91 -7.59
CA ASN A 79 19.53 7.27 -8.60
C ASN A 79 18.91 6.13 -9.41
N LYS A 80 17.63 5.91 -9.33
CA LYS A 80 16.80 4.92 -10.08
C LYS A 80 17.60 3.70 -10.54
N PRO A 81 17.76 2.66 -9.71
CA PRO A 81 18.57 1.48 -10.03
C PRO A 81 18.27 0.91 -11.41
N LYS A 82 19.30 0.71 -12.25
CA LYS A 82 19.15 0.24 -13.62
C LYS A 82 18.99 -1.29 -13.75
N ASN A 83 19.41 -2.02 -12.72
CA ASN A 83 19.29 -3.47 -12.68
C ASN A 83 18.59 -3.94 -11.41
N LEU A 84 18.04 -5.14 -11.47
CA LEU A 84 17.21 -5.68 -10.41
C LEU A 84 18.01 -6.01 -9.14
N ASP A 85 19.28 -6.41 -9.26
CA ASP A 85 20.13 -6.68 -8.10
C ASP A 85 20.32 -5.41 -7.25
N SER A 86 20.68 -4.31 -7.87
CA SER A 86 20.81 -3.01 -7.16
C SER A 86 19.49 -2.57 -6.54
N PHE A 87 18.36 -2.79 -7.23
CA PHE A 87 17.05 -2.45 -6.70
C PHE A 87 16.68 -3.30 -5.48
N LEU A 88 17.02 -4.59 -5.48
CA LEU A 88 16.67 -5.52 -4.42
C LEU A 88 17.55 -5.39 -3.18
N PHE A 89 18.85 -5.13 -3.36
CA PHE A 89 19.83 -5.31 -2.29
C PHE A 89 20.49 -4.02 -1.81
N ASN A 90 20.42 -2.93 -2.57
CA ASN A 90 20.98 -1.66 -2.10
C ASN A 90 20.16 -1.08 -0.95
N GLU A 91 20.82 -0.24 -0.15
CA GLU A 91 20.16 0.58 0.87
C GLU A 91 18.99 1.34 0.26
N PHE A 92 17.85 1.31 0.93
CA PHE A 92 16.63 1.92 0.44
C PHE A 92 16.21 3.12 1.30
N TYR A 93 15.88 4.20 0.63
CA TYR A 93 15.28 5.41 1.20
C TYR A 93 14.54 6.18 0.10
N SER A 94 13.73 7.14 0.50
CA SER A 94 12.95 7.95 -0.45
C SER A 94 13.43 9.38 -0.53
N ILE A 95 13.23 9.98 -1.71
CA ILE A 95 13.51 11.38 -1.98
C ILE A 95 12.25 12.09 -2.49
N ASP A 96 12.16 13.40 -2.22
CA ASP A 96 11.16 14.25 -2.84
C ASP A 96 11.66 14.75 -4.19
N GLU A 97 11.22 14.10 -5.27
CA GLU A 97 11.62 14.42 -6.64
C GLU A 97 11.19 15.85 -7.07
N LYS A 98 10.25 16.45 -6.35
CA LYS A 98 9.78 17.82 -6.63
C LYS A 98 10.52 18.90 -5.83
N ASN A 99 11.14 18.50 -4.72
CA ASN A 99 11.85 19.40 -3.82
C ASN A 99 13.35 19.03 -3.78
N ASN A 100 14.07 19.32 -4.85
CA ASN A 100 15.52 19.14 -4.98
C ASN A 100 16.07 17.79 -4.52
N ASN A 101 15.27 16.72 -4.64
CA ASN A 101 15.61 15.38 -4.17
C ASN A 101 15.95 15.30 -2.66
N GLU A 102 15.32 16.13 -1.85
CA GLU A 102 15.48 16.05 -0.40
C GLU A 102 15.08 14.66 0.13
N ILE A 103 15.83 14.19 1.13
CA ILE A 103 15.55 12.87 1.73
C ILE A 103 14.27 12.93 2.57
N ILE A 104 13.34 12.03 2.29
CA ILE A 104 12.06 11.90 3.02
C ILE A 104 12.30 11.05 4.27
N LYS A 105 12.58 11.71 5.42
CA LYS A 105 12.81 11.02 6.69
C LYS A 105 11.59 10.26 7.20
N ASN A 106 10.37 10.68 6.85
CA ASN A 106 9.13 9.97 7.20
C ASN A 106 8.93 8.66 6.40
N ASP A 107 9.90 8.26 5.58
CA ASP A 107 9.96 6.97 4.93
C ASP A 107 11.22 6.17 5.32
N PHE A 108 11.75 6.43 6.48
CA PHE A 108 12.80 5.62 7.08
C PHE A 108 12.21 4.43 7.85
N ASN A 109 13.06 3.53 8.27
CA ASN A 109 12.71 2.48 9.24
C ASN A 109 12.22 3.17 10.54
N TYR A 110 10.93 3.07 10.82
CA TYR A 110 10.29 3.77 11.94
C TYR A 110 10.73 3.25 13.32
N ILE A 111 11.40 2.10 13.38
CA ILE A 111 11.95 1.55 14.63
C ILE A 111 13.33 2.15 14.94
N THR A 112 14.18 2.30 13.91
CA THR A 112 15.58 2.71 14.10
C THR A 112 15.86 4.15 13.70
N GLY A 113 14.96 4.81 12.98
CA GLY A 113 15.15 6.12 12.41
C GLY A 113 16.20 6.19 11.29
N LYS A 114 16.63 5.03 10.75
CA LYS A 114 17.64 4.91 9.69
C LYS A 114 16.99 4.52 8.37
N LYS A 115 17.75 4.62 7.28
CA LYS A 115 17.37 4.05 5.99
C LYS A 115 17.17 2.54 6.12
N TYR A 116 16.35 1.96 5.23
CA TYR A 116 16.21 0.50 5.18
C TYR A 116 17.45 -0.13 4.56
N LYS A 117 17.84 -1.29 5.05
CA LYS A 117 18.98 -2.06 4.48
C LYS A 117 18.75 -2.40 3.01
N ASN A 118 17.50 -2.68 2.65
CA ASN A 118 17.08 -3.02 1.30
C ASN A 118 15.55 -3.01 1.19
N ILE A 119 15.03 -3.35 0.02
CA ILE A 119 13.58 -3.37 -0.24
C ILE A 119 12.83 -4.47 0.55
N PHE A 120 13.51 -5.53 0.95
CA PHE A 120 12.88 -6.60 1.74
C PHE A 120 12.64 -6.14 3.18
N GLU A 121 13.57 -5.40 3.78
CA GLU A 121 13.37 -4.78 5.09
C GLU A 121 12.27 -3.71 5.04
N LEU A 122 12.25 -2.87 4.00
CA LEU A 122 11.15 -1.93 3.78
C LEU A 122 9.81 -2.65 3.81
N ARG A 123 9.64 -3.69 2.99
CA ARG A 123 8.39 -4.44 2.90
C ARG A 123 8.04 -5.09 4.22
N PHE A 124 9.00 -5.74 4.86
CA PHE A 124 8.77 -6.40 6.15
C PHE A 124 8.26 -5.43 7.20
N LEU A 125 8.89 -4.28 7.36
CA LEU A 125 8.52 -3.30 8.40
C LEU A 125 7.20 -2.60 8.07
N LYS A 126 6.97 -2.20 6.82
CA LYS A 126 5.70 -1.59 6.40
C LYS A 126 4.54 -2.56 6.57
N ASN A 127 4.70 -3.82 6.18
CA ASN A 127 3.68 -4.85 6.39
C ASN A 127 3.48 -5.17 7.88
N SER A 128 4.56 -5.23 8.69
CA SER A 128 4.44 -5.37 10.15
C SER A 128 3.61 -4.26 10.78
N TYR A 129 3.79 -3.03 10.33
CA TYR A 129 2.99 -1.91 10.79
C TYR A 129 1.50 -2.11 10.47
N LEU A 130 1.18 -2.50 9.24
CA LEU A 130 -0.19 -2.75 8.81
C LEU A 130 -0.85 -3.93 9.53
N ILE A 131 -0.11 -5.01 9.80
CA ILE A 131 -0.67 -6.22 10.42
C ILE A 131 -0.76 -6.11 11.95
N ASN A 132 0.27 -5.52 12.58
CA ASN A 132 0.41 -5.59 14.03
C ASN A 132 0.11 -4.24 14.70
N THR A 133 0.58 -3.11 14.12
CA THR A 133 0.44 -1.81 14.76
C THR A 133 -0.94 -1.20 14.54
N MET A 134 -1.40 -1.17 13.30
CA MET A 134 -2.67 -0.53 12.97
C MET A 134 -3.86 -1.13 13.72
N PRO A 135 -4.08 -2.47 13.75
CA PRO A 135 -5.23 -3.05 14.45
C PRO A 135 -5.28 -2.76 15.94
N ASN A 136 -4.11 -2.51 16.55
CA ASN A 136 -4.00 -2.26 17.99
C ASN A 136 -4.12 -0.78 18.38
N ASN A 137 -3.98 0.13 17.41
CA ASN A 137 -3.97 1.56 17.68
C ASN A 137 -5.23 2.28 17.24
N VAL A 138 -5.96 1.77 16.25
CA VAL A 138 -7.15 2.44 15.71
C VAL A 138 -8.36 1.51 15.70
N LYS A 139 -9.52 2.08 15.93
CA LYS A 139 -10.80 1.34 16.05
C LYS A 139 -11.31 0.87 14.69
N ASN A 140 -11.23 1.72 13.70
CA ASN A 140 -11.82 1.47 12.39
C ASN A 140 -10.72 1.17 11.39
N TYR A 141 -10.29 -0.09 11.34
CA TYR A 141 -9.23 -0.56 10.46
C TYR A 141 -9.65 -1.76 9.62
N ILE A 142 -9.23 -1.74 8.36
CA ILE A 142 -9.32 -2.89 7.44
C ILE A 142 -8.03 -3.00 6.63
N LEU A 143 -7.55 -4.22 6.45
CA LEU A 143 -6.44 -4.55 5.55
C LEU A 143 -6.97 -5.25 4.31
N ILE A 144 -6.61 -4.77 3.14
CA ILE A 144 -7.11 -5.25 1.84
C ILE A 144 -5.94 -5.78 1.01
N ASN A 145 -6.14 -6.95 0.40
CA ASN A 145 -5.25 -7.46 -0.64
C ASN A 145 -5.67 -6.86 -1.98
N TYR A 146 -4.71 -6.31 -2.71
CA TYR A 146 -4.96 -5.77 -4.05
C TYR A 146 -5.62 -6.79 -4.98
N GLU A 147 -5.18 -8.04 -4.95
CA GLU A 147 -5.69 -9.09 -5.82
C GLU A 147 -7.19 -9.35 -5.55
N ASN A 148 -7.58 -9.38 -4.27
CA ASN A 148 -8.99 -9.52 -3.91
C ASN A 148 -9.81 -8.28 -4.31
N LEU A 149 -9.26 -7.08 -4.12
CA LEU A 149 -9.90 -5.84 -4.58
C LEU A 149 -10.11 -5.85 -6.10
N ARG A 150 -9.13 -6.30 -6.88
CA ARG A 150 -9.19 -6.38 -8.34
C ARG A 150 -10.24 -7.38 -8.82
N ASP A 151 -10.25 -8.57 -8.22
CA ASP A 151 -11.06 -9.70 -8.72
C ASP A 151 -12.48 -9.69 -8.15
N ASN A 152 -12.69 -9.07 -6.99
CA ASN A 152 -13.94 -9.06 -6.25
C ASN A 152 -14.31 -7.65 -5.73
N THR A 153 -14.17 -6.61 -6.56
CA THR A 153 -14.33 -5.19 -6.16
C THR A 153 -15.64 -4.95 -5.40
N ASN A 154 -16.77 -5.40 -5.93
CA ASN A 154 -18.08 -5.17 -5.31
C ASN A 154 -18.22 -5.85 -3.94
N ASN A 155 -17.66 -7.05 -3.80
CA ASN A 155 -17.66 -7.74 -2.51
C ASN A 155 -16.78 -7.01 -1.47
N VAL A 156 -15.61 -6.53 -1.88
CA VAL A 156 -14.73 -5.73 -0.99
C VAL A 156 -15.43 -4.45 -0.55
N LEU A 157 -16.09 -3.72 -1.47
CA LEU A 157 -16.86 -2.52 -1.12
C LEU A 157 -18.03 -2.83 -0.19
N SER A 158 -18.73 -3.94 -0.40
CA SER A 158 -19.82 -4.38 0.48
C SER A 158 -19.33 -4.69 1.90
N ILE A 159 -18.19 -5.37 2.03
CA ILE A 159 -17.57 -5.64 3.34
C ILE A 159 -17.22 -4.32 4.05
N ILE A 160 -16.63 -3.36 3.33
CA ILE A 160 -16.28 -2.05 3.89
C ILE A 160 -17.55 -1.31 4.34
N GLU A 161 -18.58 -1.25 3.48
CA GLU A 161 -19.86 -0.61 3.80
C GLU A 161 -20.46 -1.16 5.07
N GLN A 162 -20.68 -2.49 5.12
CA GLN A 162 -21.36 -3.17 6.22
C GLN A 162 -20.57 -3.06 7.53
N ARG A 163 -19.24 -3.29 7.48
CA ARG A 163 -18.40 -3.30 8.67
C ARG A 163 -18.30 -1.93 9.33
N PHE A 164 -18.32 -0.85 8.53
CA PHE A 164 -18.13 0.51 9.04
C PHE A 164 -19.39 1.37 8.92
N SER A 165 -20.52 0.77 8.53
CA SER A 165 -21.81 1.44 8.35
C SER A 165 -21.70 2.70 7.49
N LEU A 166 -21.01 2.59 6.34
CA LEU A 166 -20.80 3.71 5.44
C LEU A 166 -22.04 4.00 4.62
N ILE A 167 -22.28 5.28 4.32
CA ILE A 167 -23.38 5.72 3.46
C ILE A 167 -22.92 5.66 2.00
N LYS A 168 -23.58 4.82 1.20
CA LYS A 168 -23.35 4.76 -0.24
C LYS A 168 -23.86 6.01 -0.94
N LYS A 169 -23.17 6.40 -2.03
CA LYS A 169 -23.62 7.45 -2.95
C LYS A 169 -24.61 6.94 -4.00
N PHE A 170 -24.62 5.64 -4.27
CA PHE A 170 -25.43 5.02 -5.31
C PHE A 170 -25.97 3.65 -4.84
N GLU A 171 -27.06 3.19 -5.39
CA GLU A 171 -27.61 1.85 -5.09
C GLU A 171 -26.63 0.73 -5.46
N ILE A 172 -25.97 0.85 -6.62
CA ILE A 172 -24.97 -0.10 -7.14
C ILE A 172 -23.59 0.55 -7.11
N TYR A 173 -22.59 -0.20 -6.65
CA TYR A 173 -21.21 0.27 -6.65
C TYR A 173 -20.73 0.57 -8.07
N LYS A 174 -20.05 1.70 -8.21
CA LYS A 174 -19.44 2.12 -9.46
C LYS A 174 -17.99 1.71 -9.51
N ASN A 175 -17.62 0.96 -10.53
CA ASN A 175 -16.23 0.72 -10.87
C ASN A 175 -15.63 1.98 -11.48
N ILE A 176 -14.32 2.14 -11.32
CA ILE A 176 -13.56 3.21 -11.94
C ILE A 176 -12.59 2.62 -12.95
N ASP A 177 -12.64 3.14 -14.17
CA ASP A 177 -11.73 2.72 -15.25
C ASP A 177 -10.45 3.54 -15.28
N TYR A 178 -10.46 4.72 -14.66
CA TYR A 178 -9.37 5.70 -14.70
C TYR A 178 -8.97 6.11 -13.29
N TYR A 179 -7.69 6.34 -13.05
CA TYR A 179 -7.18 6.82 -11.77
C TYR A 179 -6.27 8.04 -11.97
N LYS A 180 -6.17 8.91 -10.95
CA LYS A 180 -5.41 10.18 -10.99
C LYS A 180 -5.85 11.03 -12.17
N ASN A 181 -6.55 11.97 -12.19
CA ASN A 181 -6.80 13.00 -13.21
C ASN A 181 -6.35 12.70 -14.68
N TYR A 182 -5.82 11.50 -14.93
CA TYR A 182 -5.43 11.01 -16.24
C TYR A 182 -6.66 10.39 -16.93
N LYS A 183 -7.47 11.23 -17.55
CA LYS A 183 -8.67 10.83 -18.30
C LYS A 183 -8.44 9.71 -19.33
N ASN A 184 -7.16 9.39 -19.65
CA ASN A 184 -6.77 8.46 -20.70
C ASN A 184 -5.94 7.25 -20.23
N LYS A 185 -5.64 7.09 -18.94
CA LYS A 185 -4.92 5.91 -18.44
C LYS A 185 -5.88 4.91 -17.83
N LYS A 186 -6.35 3.99 -18.66
CA LYS A 186 -7.10 2.83 -18.20
C LYS A 186 -6.23 2.01 -17.22
N TYR A 187 -6.83 1.61 -16.10
CA TYR A 187 -6.17 0.68 -15.19
C TYR A 187 -5.86 -0.62 -15.93
N ASN A 188 -4.59 -0.98 -16.03
CA ASN A 188 -4.15 -2.17 -16.76
C ASN A 188 -3.30 -3.07 -15.85
N ASN A 189 -3.72 -4.32 -15.73
CA ASN A 189 -3.00 -5.34 -14.97
C ASN A 189 -1.89 -5.93 -15.84
N LYS A 190 -0.69 -5.34 -15.78
CA LYS A 190 0.48 -5.83 -16.52
C LYS A 190 0.92 -7.19 -15.98
N LYS A 191 1.29 -8.11 -16.87
CA LYS A 191 1.89 -9.41 -16.51
C LYS A 191 3.24 -9.21 -15.82
N ILE A 192 3.63 -10.16 -14.99
CA ILE A 192 4.96 -10.20 -14.37
C ILE A 192 6.05 -10.27 -15.44
N GLN A 193 7.09 -9.48 -15.25
CA GLN A 193 8.28 -9.45 -16.12
C GLN A 193 9.57 -9.88 -15.39
N ILE A 194 9.50 -10.10 -14.08
CA ILE A 194 10.67 -10.55 -13.30
C ILE A 194 11.08 -11.96 -13.72
N PRO A 195 12.33 -12.17 -14.16
CA PRO A 195 12.85 -13.49 -14.49
C PRO A 195 12.75 -14.49 -13.31
N ILE A 196 12.58 -15.77 -13.59
CA ILE A 196 12.36 -16.82 -12.59
C ILE A 196 13.46 -16.85 -11.52
N LYS A 197 14.73 -16.68 -11.91
CA LYS A 197 15.84 -16.58 -10.95
C LYS A 197 15.61 -15.52 -9.87
N TYR A 198 15.07 -14.35 -10.23
CA TYR A 198 14.78 -13.28 -9.27
C TYR A 198 13.52 -13.53 -8.47
N GLN A 199 12.55 -14.26 -9.03
CA GLN A 199 11.40 -14.73 -8.23
C GLN A 199 11.89 -15.66 -7.11
N ILE A 200 12.83 -16.56 -7.41
CA ILE A 200 13.47 -17.42 -6.40
C ILE A 200 14.22 -16.59 -5.37
N ILE A 201 15.07 -15.66 -5.81
CA ILE A 201 15.81 -14.76 -4.90
C ILE A 201 14.84 -13.99 -3.97
N CYS A 202 13.77 -13.45 -4.53
CA CYS A 202 12.76 -12.74 -3.73
C CYS A 202 12.10 -13.67 -2.71
N SER A 203 11.73 -14.89 -3.10
CA SER A 203 11.11 -15.87 -2.21
C SER A 203 12.01 -16.31 -1.05
N LEU A 204 13.33 -16.30 -1.26
CA LEU A 204 14.33 -16.61 -0.22
C LEU A 204 14.55 -15.46 0.76
N ASN A 205 14.35 -14.19 0.34
CA ASN A 205 14.60 -13.01 1.15
C ASN A 205 13.33 -12.44 1.81
N LEU A 206 12.15 -12.82 1.38
CA LEU A 206 10.87 -12.41 1.97
C LEU A 206 10.59 -13.19 3.26
N ASN A 207 9.94 -12.52 4.22
CA ASN A 207 9.47 -13.20 5.43
C ASN A 207 8.20 -14.02 5.14
N LYS A 208 8.38 -15.33 4.91
CA LYS A 208 7.29 -16.25 4.53
C LYS A 208 6.14 -16.28 5.53
N ILE A 209 6.44 -16.20 6.82
CA ILE A 209 5.40 -16.20 7.87
C ILE A 209 4.55 -14.93 7.77
N GLN A 210 5.17 -13.78 7.55
CA GLN A 210 4.44 -12.52 7.39
C GLN A 210 3.63 -12.51 6.10
N GLU A 211 4.19 -12.97 4.98
CA GLU A 211 3.47 -13.05 3.72
C GLU A 211 2.27 -14.00 3.79
N ALA A 212 2.41 -15.12 4.50
CA ALA A 212 1.30 -16.04 4.75
C ALA A 212 0.18 -15.38 5.56
N LYS A 213 0.50 -14.56 6.59
CA LYS A 213 -0.50 -13.77 7.33
C LYS A 213 -1.23 -12.75 6.44
N LEU A 214 -0.60 -12.31 5.38
CA LEU A 214 -1.19 -11.44 4.35
C LEU A 214 -1.98 -12.22 3.28
N GLY A 215 -2.05 -13.56 3.39
CA GLY A 215 -2.73 -14.42 2.42
C GLY A 215 -1.90 -14.75 1.18
N TYR A 216 -0.57 -14.51 1.20
CA TYR A 216 0.31 -14.78 0.07
C TYR A 216 1.16 -16.04 0.29
N ASN A 217 1.01 -17.01 -0.60
CA ASN A 217 1.93 -18.13 -0.70
C ASN A 217 3.06 -17.78 -1.71
N ILE A 218 4.29 -17.65 -1.20
CA ILE A 218 5.46 -17.24 -1.99
C ILE A 218 6.38 -18.41 -2.36
N ASN A 219 5.87 -19.64 -2.32
CA ASN A 219 6.63 -20.78 -2.81
C ASN A 219 6.69 -20.70 -4.34
N VAL A 220 7.90 -20.56 -4.88
CA VAL A 220 8.12 -20.67 -6.32
C VAL A 220 7.96 -22.16 -6.67
N GLN A 221 6.95 -22.49 -7.45
CA GLN A 221 6.89 -23.81 -8.09
C GLN A 221 7.96 -23.83 -9.19
N ILE A 222 9.00 -24.60 -8.97
CA ILE A 222 10.05 -24.87 -9.97
C ILE A 222 9.55 -25.93 -10.93
#